data_de378bac3ffe25b1e8419a5e7b5be95e
#
_entry.id   de378bac3ffe25b1e8419a5e7b5be95e
#
_cell.length_a   1.000
_cell.length_b   1.000
_cell.length_c   1.000
_cell.angle_alpha   90.00
_cell.angle_beta   90.00
_cell.angle_gamma   90.00
#
_symmetry.space_group_name_H-M   'P 1'
#
loop_
_entity.id
_entity.type
_entity.pdbx_description
1 polymer ?
#
loop_
_entity_poly.entity_id
_entity_poly.type
_entity_poly.pdbx_seq_one_letter_code
_entity_poly.pdbx_strand_id
1 'polypeptide(L)'
;MRFPRKVLKLLKCRGCAMSLDLSLLSLPETVPVSVREGFQFAEEIHSKKEVAKKLDQLAIRITSQLQDQNPIMISILHGGLYLTGQLYGRIVFPFQQGYVHVTRYGDELAGGQLRWIGKDMSNLEGRSVLFIDDVLDEGITLNHLKDWAFSEGAKEVNTVVLSRKIVENQEHVADYVGLESPNKFLFGCGMDLYGYGRNLPSIYGF
;
A
#
# COMPACT_ATOMS: atom_id res chain seq x y z
N MET A 1 29.48 -5.63 -17.65
CA MET A 1 28.79 -6.57 -16.74
C MET A 1 27.85 -7.48 -17.55
N ARG A 2 28.09 -8.79 -17.61
CA ARG A 2 27.19 -9.74 -18.31
C ARG A 2 26.16 -10.24 -17.33
N PHE A 3 24.89 -9.87 -17.51
CA PHE A 3 23.79 -10.43 -16.73
C PHE A 3 23.63 -11.93 -17.01
N PRO A 4 23.32 -12.75 -15.99
CA PRO A 4 23.05 -14.17 -16.18
C PRO A 4 21.90 -14.36 -17.19
N ARG A 5 22.03 -15.36 -18.09
CA ARG A 5 21.03 -15.63 -19.14
C ARG A 5 19.61 -15.86 -18.62
N LYS A 6 19.44 -16.31 -17.36
CA LYS A 6 18.14 -16.47 -16.69
C LYS A 6 17.44 -15.11 -16.45
N VAL A 7 18.17 -14.06 -16.07
CA VAL A 7 17.61 -12.71 -15.86
C VAL A 7 17.13 -12.10 -17.17
N LEU A 8 17.81 -12.38 -18.28
CA LEU A 8 17.41 -11.93 -19.62
C LEU A 8 16.10 -12.57 -20.13
N LYS A 9 15.73 -13.77 -19.67
CA LYS A 9 14.42 -14.37 -20.01
C LYS A 9 13.25 -13.66 -19.30
N LEU A 10 13.45 -13.20 -18.06
CA LEU A 10 12.50 -12.39 -17.31
C LEU A 10 12.30 -10.99 -17.92
N LEU A 11 13.29 -10.47 -18.64
CA LEU A 11 13.30 -9.13 -19.24
C LEU A 11 12.96 -9.13 -20.75
N LYS A 12 12.72 -10.29 -21.37
CA LYS A 12 12.32 -10.36 -22.78
C LYS A 12 10.81 -10.13 -22.93
N CYS A 13 10.45 -8.87 -23.11
CA CYS A 13 9.19 -8.56 -23.76
C CYS A 13 9.40 -7.56 -24.90
N ARG A 14 9.04 -8.00 -26.11
CA ARG A 14 8.91 -7.13 -27.27
C ARG A 14 7.58 -6.38 -27.14
N GLY A 15 7.61 -5.11 -26.73
CA GLY A 15 6.53 -4.15 -27.01
C GLY A 15 5.19 -4.33 -26.30
N CYS A 16 5.09 -5.09 -25.19
CA CYS A 16 3.86 -5.26 -24.44
C CYS A 16 4.08 -5.14 -22.93
N ALA A 17 3.07 -4.68 -22.19
CA ALA A 17 3.08 -4.58 -20.74
C ALA A 17 3.52 -5.93 -20.13
N MET A 18 4.68 -5.95 -19.44
CA MET A 18 5.19 -7.17 -18.78
C MET A 18 4.27 -7.53 -17.63
N SER A 19 3.47 -8.60 -17.78
CA SER A 19 3.03 -9.37 -16.63
C SER A 19 4.22 -10.20 -16.16
N LEU A 20 4.53 -10.16 -14.88
CA LEU A 20 5.56 -11.00 -14.29
C LEU A 20 4.92 -12.32 -13.90
N ASP A 21 5.24 -13.38 -14.62
CA ASP A 21 4.83 -14.73 -14.25
C ASP A 21 5.69 -15.20 -13.06
N LEU A 22 5.11 -15.15 -11.85
CA LEU A 22 5.81 -15.52 -10.62
C LEU A 22 6.21 -17.01 -10.59
N SER A 23 5.49 -17.87 -11.30
CA SER A 23 5.81 -19.31 -11.37
C SER A 23 7.15 -19.59 -12.03
N LEU A 24 7.67 -18.64 -12.84
CA LEU A 24 8.96 -18.71 -13.49
C LEU A 24 10.12 -18.22 -12.61
N LEU A 25 9.83 -17.64 -11.43
CA LEU A 25 10.86 -17.19 -10.49
C LEU A 25 11.51 -18.40 -9.80
N SER A 26 12.82 -18.54 -9.98
CA SER A 26 13.62 -19.49 -9.19
C SER A 26 13.99 -18.83 -7.86
N LEU A 27 13.22 -19.09 -6.82
CA LEU A 27 13.51 -18.58 -5.49
C LEU A 27 14.56 -19.45 -4.78
N PRO A 28 15.53 -18.86 -4.03
CA PRO A 28 16.52 -19.61 -3.25
C PRO A 28 15.84 -20.49 -2.20
N GLU A 29 16.50 -21.58 -1.81
CA GLU A 29 16.02 -22.49 -0.75
C GLU A 29 15.92 -21.80 0.62
N THR A 30 16.66 -20.71 0.83
CA THR A 30 16.58 -19.87 2.03
C THR A 30 15.27 -19.12 2.17
N VAL A 31 14.47 -19.00 1.10
CA VAL A 31 13.10 -18.44 1.16
C VAL A 31 12.17 -19.51 1.72
N PRO A 32 11.34 -19.19 2.73
CA PRO A 32 10.40 -20.14 3.33
C PRO A 32 9.53 -20.87 2.30
N VAL A 33 9.24 -22.14 2.56
CA VAL A 33 8.42 -22.97 1.66
C VAL A 33 7.05 -22.31 1.40
N SER A 34 6.40 -21.79 2.43
CA SER A 34 5.10 -21.11 2.32
C SER A 34 5.13 -19.91 1.36
N VAL A 35 6.24 -19.17 1.34
CA VAL A 35 6.44 -18.05 0.38
C VAL A 35 6.64 -18.58 -1.03
N ARG A 36 7.45 -19.63 -1.19
CA ARG A 36 7.71 -20.23 -2.50
C ARG A 36 6.43 -20.80 -3.13
N GLU A 37 5.61 -21.49 -2.33
CA GLU A 37 4.31 -22.01 -2.73
C GLU A 37 3.33 -20.88 -3.07
N GLY A 38 3.25 -19.84 -2.22
CA GLY A 38 2.41 -18.69 -2.49
C GLY A 38 2.76 -17.99 -3.80
N PHE A 39 4.05 -17.84 -4.12
CA PHE A 39 4.48 -17.28 -5.41
C PHE A 39 4.15 -18.21 -6.59
N GLN A 40 4.18 -19.53 -6.39
CA GLN A 40 3.90 -20.51 -7.45
C GLN A 40 2.40 -20.57 -7.80
N PHE A 41 1.51 -20.39 -6.83
CA PHE A 41 0.07 -20.56 -7.01
C PHE A 41 -0.70 -19.23 -7.09
N ALA A 42 -0.01 -18.09 -6.96
CA ALA A 42 -0.64 -16.79 -7.01
C ALA A 42 -1.19 -16.44 -8.40
N GLU A 43 -2.37 -15.85 -8.41
CA GLU A 43 -2.97 -15.22 -9.58
C GLU A 43 -2.62 -13.73 -9.61
N GLU A 44 -2.35 -13.16 -10.79
CA GLU A 44 -2.26 -11.71 -10.95
C GLU A 44 -3.67 -11.13 -10.89
N ILE A 45 -3.98 -10.41 -9.80
CA ILE A 45 -5.28 -9.76 -9.59
C ILE A 45 -5.33 -8.41 -10.32
N HIS A 46 -4.26 -7.61 -10.21
CA HIS A 46 -4.10 -6.36 -10.94
C HIS A 46 -2.71 -6.27 -11.54
N SER A 47 -2.66 -6.08 -12.83
CA SER A 47 -1.40 -5.95 -13.57
C SER A 47 -0.67 -4.64 -13.22
N LYS A 48 0.66 -4.64 -13.41
CA LYS A 48 1.48 -3.43 -13.29
C LYS A 48 0.92 -2.24 -14.05
N LYS A 49 0.34 -2.46 -15.23
CA LYS A 49 -0.24 -1.41 -16.08
C LYS A 49 -1.49 -0.80 -15.45
N GLU A 50 -2.37 -1.63 -14.88
CA GLU A 50 -3.57 -1.17 -14.16
C GLU A 50 -3.19 -0.40 -12.91
N VAL A 51 -2.25 -0.95 -12.11
CA VAL A 51 -1.69 -0.26 -10.93
C VAL A 51 -1.15 1.12 -11.31
N ALA A 52 -0.29 1.22 -12.33
CA ALA A 52 0.28 2.50 -12.77
C ALA A 52 -0.79 3.51 -13.18
N LYS A 53 -1.79 3.08 -13.96
CA LYS A 53 -2.93 3.95 -14.36
C LYS A 53 -3.71 4.46 -13.15
N LYS A 54 -3.93 3.61 -12.14
CA LYS A 54 -4.66 4.00 -10.93
C LYS A 54 -3.85 4.92 -10.03
N LEU A 55 -2.55 4.73 -9.95
CA LEU A 55 -1.64 5.64 -9.25
C LEU A 55 -1.68 7.06 -9.87
N ASP A 56 -1.69 7.17 -11.20
CA ASP A 56 -1.83 8.47 -11.88
C ASP A 56 -3.18 9.12 -11.55
N GLN A 57 -4.27 8.36 -11.54
CA GLN A 57 -5.61 8.85 -11.17
C GLN A 57 -5.69 9.29 -9.70
N LEU A 58 -5.09 8.53 -8.78
CA LEU A 58 -5.00 8.90 -7.37
C LEU A 58 -4.24 10.21 -7.18
N ALA A 59 -3.08 10.36 -7.83
CA ALA A 59 -2.28 11.58 -7.74
C ALA A 59 -3.04 12.82 -8.23
N ILE A 60 -3.80 12.70 -9.33
CA ILE A 60 -4.65 13.80 -9.84
C ILE A 60 -5.73 14.17 -8.81
N ARG A 61 -6.44 13.19 -8.25
CA ARG A 61 -7.50 13.43 -7.25
C ARG A 61 -6.93 14.07 -5.98
N ILE A 62 -5.83 13.55 -5.46
CA ILE A 62 -5.14 14.09 -4.28
C ILE A 62 -4.67 15.52 -4.55
N THR A 63 -4.05 15.77 -5.71
CA THR A 63 -3.60 17.11 -6.09
C THR A 63 -4.75 18.09 -6.14
N SER A 64 -5.88 17.72 -6.77
CA SER A 64 -7.04 18.62 -6.91
C SER A 64 -7.66 19.04 -5.57
N GLN A 65 -7.48 18.25 -4.51
CA GLN A 65 -8.08 18.52 -3.21
C GLN A 65 -7.09 19.06 -2.17
N LEU A 66 -5.82 18.66 -2.24
CA LEU A 66 -4.85 18.94 -1.15
C LEU A 66 -3.74 19.94 -1.52
N GLN A 67 -3.59 20.34 -2.79
CA GLN A 67 -2.48 21.21 -3.22
C GLN A 67 -2.38 22.54 -2.47
N ASP A 68 -3.51 23.12 -2.06
CA ASP A 68 -3.56 24.42 -1.38
C ASP A 68 -3.64 24.29 0.16
N GLN A 69 -3.54 23.07 0.69
CA GLN A 69 -3.74 22.79 2.12
C GLN A 69 -2.45 22.62 2.92
N ASN A 70 -1.26 22.63 2.26
CA ASN A 70 0.03 22.34 2.88
C ASN A 70 -0.02 21.06 3.75
N PRO A 71 -0.36 19.89 3.19
CA PRO A 71 -0.65 18.70 3.96
C PRO A 71 0.61 18.05 4.53
N ILE A 72 0.41 17.21 5.57
CA ILE A 72 1.39 16.23 6.04
C ILE A 72 0.98 14.88 5.47
N MET A 73 1.84 14.27 4.66
CA MET A 73 1.62 12.95 4.09
C MET A 73 2.31 11.90 4.97
N ILE A 74 1.52 11.02 5.58
CA ILE A 74 1.99 10.06 6.59
C ILE A 74 1.86 8.64 6.04
N SER A 75 3.01 7.97 5.83
CA SER A 75 3.05 6.56 5.43
C SER A 75 2.77 5.64 6.62
N ILE A 76 1.85 4.69 6.45
CA ILE A 76 1.64 3.63 7.43
C ILE A 76 2.59 2.48 7.08
N LEU A 77 3.58 2.25 7.95
CA LEU A 77 4.60 1.24 7.71
C LEU A 77 4.12 -0.16 8.12
N HIS A 78 4.56 -1.19 7.36
CA HIS A 78 5.47 -1.13 6.21
C HIS A 78 4.73 -1.04 4.87
N GLY A 79 3.47 -1.44 4.80
CA GLY A 79 2.69 -1.62 3.58
C GLY A 79 2.57 -0.34 2.75
N GLY A 80 2.21 0.76 3.40
CA GLY A 80 2.02 2.06 2.75
C GLY A 80 3.27 2.65 2.10
N LEU A 81 4.47 2.10 2.38
CA LEU A 81 5.73 2.63 1.83
C LEU A 81 5.78 2.59 0.30
N TYR A 82 5.26 1.51 -0.33
CA TYR A 82 5.22 1.41 -1.79
C TYR A 82 4.35 2.52 -2.40
N LEU A 83 3.10 2.65 -1.93
CA LEU A 83 2.16 3.66 -2.42
C LEU A 83 2.71 5.08 -2.17
N THR A 84 3.29 5.34 -1.00
CA THR A 84 3.92 6.61 -0.66
C THR A 84 5.01 6.98 -1.69
N GLY A 85 5.94 6.08 -1.97
CA GLY A 85 7.00 6.34 -2.95
C GLY A 85 6.46 6.57 -4.37
N GLN A 86 5.39 5.86 -4.75
CA GLN A 86 4.74 6.03 -6.05
C GLN A 86 4.01 7.39 -6.16
N LEU A 87 3.36 7.84 -5.11
CA LEU A 87 2.69 9.14 -5.07
C LEU A 87 3.68 10.30 -5.07
N TYR A 88 4.82 10.17 -4.36
CA TYR A 88 5.86 11.20 -4.32
C TYR A 88 6.40 11.54 -5.71
N GLY A 89 6.54 10.55 -6.58
CA GLY A 89 6.97 10.78 -7.96
C GLY A 89 5.91 11.40 -8.90
N ARG A 90 4.67 11.58 -8.42
CA ARG A 90 3.51 12.06 -9.21
C ARG A 90 2.92 13.36 -8.72
N ILE A 91 3.05 13.65 -7.44
CA ILE A 91 2.53 14.86 -6.79
C ILE A 91 3.55 15.97 -6.95
N VAL A 92 3.09 17.14 -7.42
CA VAL A 92 3.96 18.28 -7.74
C VAL A 92 3.81 19.46 -6.78
N PHE A 93 2.85 19.43 -5.86
CA PHE A 93 2.72 20.46 -4.84
C PHE A 93 3.60 20.14 -3.61
N PRO A 94 4.06 21.14 -2.85
CA PRO A 94 4.88 20.93 -1.66
C PRO A 94 4.05 20.31 -0.52
N PHE A 95 4.63 19.37 0.21
CA PHE A 95 4.06 18.73 1.39
C PHE A 95 5.17 18.37 2.40
N GLN A 96 4.80 18.16 3.65
CA GLN A 96 5.67 17.55 4.64
C GLN A 96 5.41 16.04 4.67
N GLN A 97 6.45 15.26 4.92
CA GLN A 97 6.33 13.81 5.03
C GLN A 97 6.52 13.34 6.47
N GLY A 98 5.91 12.20 6.77
CA GLY A 98 6.10 11.49 8.01
C GLY A 98 5.78 10.01 7.85
N TYR A 99 5.92 9.27 8.94
CA TYR A 99 5.48 7.88 9.00
C TYR A 99 4.93 7.54 10.38
N VAL A 100 4.08 6.54 10.40
CA VAL A 100 3.67 5.81 11.59
C VAL A 100 3.95 4.33 11.39
N HIS A 101 4.45 3.66 12.42
CA HIS A 101 4.58 2.22 12.46
C HIS A 101 3.73 1.69 13.59
N VAL A 102 2.61 1.09 13.25
CA VAL A 102 1.63 0.55 14.18
C VAL A 102 1.33 -0.91 13.86
N THR A 103 1.00 -1.69 14.88
CA THR A 103 0.45 -3.05 14.74
C THR A 103 -0.80 -3.18 15.58
N ARG A 104 -1.71 -4.07 15.19
CA ARG A 104 -2.83 -4.44 16.06
C ARG A 104 -2.31 -5.32 17.21
N TYR A 105 -2.79 -5.06 18.42
CA TYR A 105 -2.52 -5.88 19.59
C TYR A 105 -3.84 -6.29 20.24
N GLY A 106 -4.01 -7.59 20.48
CA GLY A 106 -5.18 -8.14 21.17
C GLY A 106 -6.11 -8.95 20.28
N ASP A 107 -6.91 -9.80 20.93
CA ASP A 107 -7.92 -10.63 20.28
C ASP A 107 -8.99 -9.76 19.58
N GLU A 108 -9.46 -10.23 18.46
CA GLU A 108 -10.42 -9.57 17.54
C GLU A 108 -11.74 -9.14 18.19
N LEU A 109 -12.04 -9.62 19.42
CA LEU A 109 -13.29 -9.39 20.13
C LEU A 109 -13.33 -8.13 21.03
N ALA A 110 -12.21 -7.41 21.19
CA ALA A 110 -12.10 -6.30 22.15
C ALA A 110 -11.62 -4.96 21.55
N GLY A 111 -11.95 -4.64 20.28
CA GLY A 111 -11.62 -3.33 19.70
C GLY A 111 -10.12 -3.03 19.78
N GLY A 112 -9.29 -3.93 19.22
CA GLY A 112 -7.83 -3.98 19.40
C GLY A 112 -7.14 -2.61 19.38
N GLN A 113 -6.47 -2.28 20.47
CA GLN A 113 -5.71 -1.04 20.57
C GLN A 113 -4.50 -1.09 19.62
N LEU A 114 -4.19 0.05 18.97
CA LEU A 114 -2.97 0.17 18.18
C LEU A 114 -1.75 0.15 19.10
N ARG A 115 -0.84 -0.78 18.83
CA ARG A 115 0.49 -0.76 19.42
C ARG A 115 1.42 0.07 18.53
N TRP A 116 1.93 1.17 19.07
CA TRP A 116 2.91 2.00 18.43
C TRP A 116 4.31 1.37 18.52
N ILE A 117 4.96 1.23 17.36
CA ILE A 117 6.35 0.78 17.25
C ILE A 117 7.25 2.01 17.05
N GLY A 118 6.79 2.98 16.26
CA GLY A 118 7.50 4.23 16.03
C GLY A 118 6.65 5.22 15.23
N LYS A 119 7.03 6.47 15.30
CA LYS A 119 6.49 7.56 14.48
C LYS A 119 7.50 8.68 14.33
N ASP A 120 7.49 9.31 13.17
CA ASP A 120 8.24 10.54 12.90
C ASP A 120 7.44 11.42 11.93
N MET A 121 7.03 12.59 12.40
CA MET A 121 6.28 13.57 11.63
C MET A 121 6.26 14.93 12.34
N SER A 122 5.88 15.96 11.59
CA SER A 122 5.63 17.30 12.15
C SER A 122 4.42 17.33 13.07
N ASN A 123 4.28 18.37 13.88
CA ASN A 123 3.08 18.62 14.69
C ASN A 123 1.84 18.67 13.79
N LEU A 124 0.78 17.98 14.21
CA LEU A 124 -0.48 17.87 13.46
C LEU A 124 -1.47 18.99 13.73
N GLU A 125 -1.26 19.80 14.78
CA GLU A 125 -2.18 20.87 15.19
C GLU A 125 -2.47 21.86 14.05
N GLY A 126 -3.74 21.99 13.70
CA GLY A 126 -4.24 22.85 12.63
C GLY A 126 -3.88 22.41 11.21
N ARG A 127 -3.28 21.23 11.04
CA ARG A 127 -2.78 20.73 9.74
C ARG A 127 -3.78 19.79 9.05
N SER A 128 -3.72 19.78 7.73
CA SER A 128 -4.33 18.74 6.91
C SER A 128 -3.40 17.53 6.84
N VAL A 129 -3.94 16.34 7.04
CA VAL A 129 -3.20 15.07 7.10
C VAL A 129 -3.72 14.12 6.03
N LEU A 130 -2.81 13.41 5.35
CA LEU A 130 -3.12 12.30 4.45
C LEU A 130 -2.40 11.04 4.91
N PHE A 131 -3.14 10.08 5.47
CA PHE A 131 -2.61 8.73 5.73
C PHE A 131 -2.57 7.89 4.47
N ILE A 132 -1.46 7.17 4.26
CA ILE A 132 -1.19 6.38 3.07
C ILE A 132 -0.92 4.94 3.48
N ASP A 133 -1.77 4.01 2.98
CA ASP A 133 -1.63 2.57 3.24
C ASP A 133 -1.75 1.75 1.94
N ASP A 134 -1.38 0.48 1.99
CA ASP A 134 -1.42 -0.42 0.84
C ASP A 134 -2.82 -0.98 0.59
N VAL A 135 -3.50 -1.46 1.63
CA VAL A 135 -4.79 -2.14 1.50
C VAL A 135 -5.78 -1.77 2.60
N LEU A 136 -7.01 -1.53 2.19
CA LEU A 136 -8.15 -1.45 3.10
C LEU A 136 -8.83 -2.83 3.16
N ASP A 137 -8.71 -3.46 4.31
CA ASP A 137 -9.46 -4.67 4.67
C ASP A 137 -10.72 -4.25 5.48
N GLU A 138 -10.71 -4.36 6.78
CA GLU A 138 -11.80 -3.91 7.67
C GLU A 138 -11.76 -2.40 7.95
N GLY A 139 -10.60 -1.75 7.80
CA GLY A 139 -10.42 -0.31 8.00
C GLY A 139 -10.17 0.12 9.46
N ILE A 140 -10.14 -0.81 10.40
CA ILE A 140 -9.98 -0.52 11.85
C ILE A 140 -8.72 0.32 12.12
N THR A 141 -7.59 -0.05 11.52
CA THR A 141 -6.32 0.68 11.69
C THR A 141 -6.42 2.13 11.21
N LEU A 142 -7.01 2.35 10.03
CA LEU A 142 -7.18 3.69 9.46
C LEU A 142 -8.09 4.55 10.33
N ASN A 143 -9.18 4.00 10.86
CA ASN A 143 -10.07 4.73 11.76
C ASN A 143 -9.38 5.15 13.04
N HIS A 144 -8.68 4.24 13.72
CA HIS A 144 -7.95 4.60 14.93
C HIS A 144 -6.88 5.68 14.66
N LEU A 145 -6.23 5.65 13.49
CA LEU A 145 -5.26 6.67 13.11
C LEU A 145 -5.94 8.01 12.80
N LYS A 146 -7.15 8.01 12.20
CA LYS A 146 -7.95 9.23 12.00
C LYS A 146 -8.32 9.85 13.36
N ASP A 147 -8.85 9.05 14.27
CA ASP A 147 -9.25 9.51 15.61
C ASP A 147 -8.03 10.05 16.39
N TRP A 148 -6.91 9.33 16.32
CA TRP A 148 -5.67 9.80 16.93
C TRP A 148 -5.20 11.13 16.33
N ALA A 149 -5.18 11.28 15.00
CA ALA A 149 -4.75 12.53 14.37
C ALA A 149 -5.66 13.71 14.76
N PHE A 150 -6.97 13.50 14.85
CA PHE A 150 -7.87 14.53 15.35
C PHE A 150 -7.62 14.87 16.83
N SER A 151 -7.28 13.87 17.67
CA SER A 151 -6.91 14.12 19.07
C SER A 151 -5.60 14.89 19.22
N GLU A 152 -4.70 14.81 18.23
CA GLU A 152 -3.46 15.62 18.13
C GLU A 152 -3.71 17.00 17.48
N GLY A 153 -4.96 17.37 17.25
CA GLY A 153 -5.36 18.69 16.76
C GLY A 153 -5.34 18.85 15.24
N ALA A 154 -5.30 17.76 14.47
CA ALA A 154 -5.39 17.86 13.01
C ALA A 154 -6.71 18.53 12.60
N LYS A 155 -6.62 19.48 11.64
CA LYS A 155 -7.79 20.19 11.10
C LYS A 155 -8.64 19.31 10.19
N GLU A 156 -7.99 18.47 9.43
CA GLU A 156 -8.60 17.59 8.43
C GLU A 156 -7.75 16.33 8.29
N VAL A 157 -8.41 15.17 8.18
CA VAL A 157 -7.71 13.89 8.03
C VAL A 157 -8.33 13.13 6.87
N ASN A 158 -7.52 12.90 5.85
CA ASN A 158 -7.83 12.10 4.68
C ASN A 158 -7.03 10.80 4.68
N THR A 159 -7.52 9.79 3.98
CA THR A 159 -6.88 8.48 3.85
C THR A 159 -6.82 8.04 2.40
N VAL A 160 -5.71 7.44 2.00
CA VAL A 160 -5.54 6.85 0.67
C VAL A 160 -5.03 5.41 0.79
N VAL A 161 -5.65 4.53 0.02
CA VAL A 161 -5.20 3.14 -0.12
C VAL A 161 -5.03 2.78 -1.59
N LEU A 162 -4.05 1.91 -1.88
CA LEU A 162 -3.88 1.41 -3.23
C LEU A 162 -5.01 0.47 -3.61
N SER A 163 -5.38 -0.44 -2.70
CA SER A 163 -6.44 -1.41 -2.94
C SER A 163 -7.43 -1.46 -1.78
N ARG A 164 -8.72 -1.64 -2.10
CA ARG A 164 -9.79 -1.96 -1.16
C ARG A 164 -10.28 -3.37 -1.44
N LYS A 165 -10.33 -4.24 -0.43
CA LYS A 165 -11.00 -5.53 -0.54
C LYS A 165 -12.52 -5.34 -0.57
N ILE A 166 -13.19 -6.07 -1.45
CA ILE A 166 -14.65 -6.11 -1.50
C ILE A 166 -15.11 -7.10 -0.44
N VAL A 167 -15.52 -6.58 0.72
CA VAL A 167 -16.07 -7.36 1.83
C VAL A 167 -17.51 -6.91 2.10
N GLU A 168 -18.37 -7.85 2.51
CA GLU A 168 -19.73 -7.51 2.94
C GLU A 168 -19.68 -6.68 4.22
N ASN A 169 -20.56 -5.67 4.31
CA ASN A 169 -20.70 -4.78 5.47
C ASN A 169 -19.42 -4.03 5.90
N GLN A 170 -18.61 -3.59 4.93
CA GLN A 170 -17.45 -2.76 5.23
C GLN A 170 -17.88 -1.42 5.83
N GLU A 171 -17.68 -1.23 7.12
CA GLU A 171 -18.09 -0.04 7.87
C GLU A 171 -17.19 1.18 7.60
N HIS A 172 -15.96 0.95 7.17
CA HIS A 172 -14.92 1.96 7.04
C HIS A 172 -14.47 2.11 5.60
N VAL A 173 -14.47 3.36 5.13
CA VAL A 173 -14.11 3.69 3.74
C VAL A 173 -12.93 4.64 3.74
N ALA A 174 -11.95 4.40 2.86
CA ALA A 174 -10.89 5.36 2.60
C ALA A 174 -11.38 6.47 1.66
N ASP A 175 -10.89 7.70 1.84
CA ASP A 175 -11.28 8.87 1.03
C ASP A 175 -10.82 8.73 -0.42
N TYR A 176 -9.66 8.09 -0.61
CA TYR A 176 -9.11 7.78 -1.92
C TYR A 176 -8.80 6.29 -2.04
N VAL A 177 -9.46 5.62 -2.97
CA VAL A 177 -9.24 4.21 -3.30
C VAL A 177 -8.75 4.11 -4.74
N GLY A 178 -7.64 3.39 -4.95
CA GLY A 178 -7.08 3.14 -6.28
C GLY A 178 -7.80 2.02 -7.02
N LEU A 179 -7.84 0.84 -6.41
CA LEU A 179 -8.34 -0.41 -6.98
C LEU A 179 -9.33 -1.08 -6.04
N GLU A 180 -10.21 -1.89 -6.58
CA GLU A 180 -11.03 -2.83 -5.82
C GLU A 180 -10.54 -4.24 -6.09
N SER A 181 -10.31 -5.02 -5.04
CA SER A 181 -9.80 -6.39 -5.13
C SER A 181 -10.76 -7.37 -4.46
N PRO A 182 -10.79 -8.63 -4.90
CA PRO A 182 -11.57 -9.66 -4.22
C PRO A 182 -11.09 -9.86 -2.77
N ASN A 183 -11.94 -10.40 -1.92
CA ASN A 183 -11.60 -10.77 -0.54
C ASN A 183 -10.71 -12.04 -0.53
N LYS A 184 -9.49 -11.88 -0.99
CA LYS A 184 -8.42 -12.88 -1.04
C LYS A 184 -7.24 -12.41 -0.20
N PHE A 185 -6.30 -13.32 0.10
CA PHE A 185 -5.00 -12.91 0.59
C PHE A 185 -4.24 -12.21 -0.56
N LEU A 186 -3.86 -10.95 -0.36
CA LEU A 186 -3.22 -10.12 -1.39
C LEU A 186 -1.76 -9.86 -1.02
N PHE A 187 -0.89 -9.81 -2.03
CA PHE A 187 0.50 -9.35 -1.88
C PHE A 187 1.01 -8.66 -3.14
N GLY A 188 2.14 -7.96 -3.05
CA GLY A 188 2.64 -7.05 -4.09
C GLY A 188 2.25 -5.59 -3.82
N CYS A 189 2.93 -4.66 -4.44
CA CYS A 189 2.67 -3.23 -4.33
C CYS A 189 2.60 -2.69 -2.87
N GLY A 190 3.45 -3.19 -1.98
CA GLY A 190 3.47 -2.85 -0.55
C GLY A 190 2.97 -3.96 0.36
N MET A 191 1.91 -4.68 -0.05
CA MET A 191 1.37 -5.83 0.66
C MET A 191 2.36 -7.00 0.67
N ASP A 192 2.41 -7.77 1.76
CA ASP A 192 3.35 -8.86 1.91
C ASP A 192 2.73 -10.25 1.99
N LEU A 193 3.55 -11.21 1.65
CA LEU A 193 3.37 -12.63 1.92
C LEU A 193 4.48 -13.07 2.89
N TYR A 194 4.15 -13.15 4.18
CA TYR A 194 5.11 -13.48 5.26
C TYR A 194 6.39 -12.62 5.24
N GLY A 195 6.25 -11.32 5.02
CA GLY A 195 7.35 -10.35 4.94
C GLY A 195 7.98 -10.20 3.55
N TYR A 196 7.58 -11.00 2.56
CA TYR A 196 8.12 -10.98 1.19
C TYR A 196 7.13 -10.38 0.19
N GLY A 197 7.60 -10.07 -1.02
CA GLY A 197 6.75 -9.71 -2.16
C GLY A 197 6.32 -8.24 -2.22
N ARG A 198 6.57 -7.41 -1.21
CA ARG A 198 6.16 -5.99 -1.19
C ARG A 198 6.70 -5.17 -2.37
N ASN A 199 7.80 -5.61 -2.96
CA ASN A 199 8.48 -4.97 -4.09
C ASN A 199 7.88 -5.30 -5.47
N LEU A 200 6.96 -6.25 -5.55
CA LEU A 200 6.34 -6.64 -6.81
C LEU A 200 5.49 -5.50 -7.37
N PRO A 201 5.51 -5.26 -8.71
CA PRO A 201 4.83 -4.11 -9.31
C PRO A 201 3.36 -4.37 -9.65
N SER A 202 2.88 -5.59 -9.48
CA SER A 202 1.51 -6.04 -9.67
C SER A 202 0.92 -6.48 -8.34
N ILE A 203 -0.41 -6.58 -8.23
CA ILE A 203 -1.10 -7.17 -7.08
C ILE A 203 -1.44 -8.60 -7.42
N TYR A 204 -1.05 -9.52 -6.56
CA TYR A 204 -1.29 -10.95 -6.65
C TYR A 204 -2.17 -11.41 -5.48
N GLY A 205 -2.83 -12.58 -5.65
CA GLY A 205 -3.67 -13.15 -4.59
C GLY A 205 -3.94 -14.65 -4.76
N PHE A 206 -4.44 -15.30 -3.73
CA PHE A 206 -4.89 -16.70 -3.70
C PHE A 206 -5.97 -16.93 -2.64
#